data_243bfc38558b893652eaa6abad35e5ee
#
_entry.id   243bfc38558b893652eaa6abad35e5ee
#
_cell.length_a   1.000
_cell.length_b   1.000
_cell.length_c   1.000
_cell.angle_alpha   90.00
_cell.angle_beta   90.00
_cell.angle_gamma   90.00
#
_symmetry.space_group_name_H-M   'P 1'
#
loop_
_entity.id
_entity.type
_entity.pdbx_description
1 polymer ?
#
loop_
_entity_poly.entity_id
_entity_poly.type
_entity_poly.pdbx_seq_one_letter_code
_entity_poly.pdbx_strand_id
1 'polypeptide(L)'
;MHLRLNPDEPQIMHIDLNSAFATTEQQARPSLRGKPMGVTNRISKYCCIIAASYEAKALGIKVGMRFSEAQLICPEFIILESDPPKYNFVYQKLVKIMKAYSPKVEMKSIDEGIIDFSGTREVNSRSLQEIGYEIKQRLKDEVGCWMKINVGIGPNRFLAKQAAGWHKPNGLDTLDKTNLINYYKGIELTDLSGIALHYQARLNAAGIFTVLEFLKANPDFLHRQVFHSVVGRQWHQRLRGYEVDDTPAKLGQVGRQWVLGKSSRDDSYILPAFQYLCQTTGQKLRFNNVDARGVMVGLHLQSGEYWFKRKMHGSSFYTDQEVYRRALYLINQRPKSEAVIQISITCYELSPSARSQISLLDSTNRAEWLTQAVDEVNDKYGNFVICTANSITGRSLVKQKIPFGSTRYFELLLKEA
;
A
#
# COMPACT_ATOMS: atom_id res chain seq x y z
N MET A 1 -4.54 39.14 3.66
CA MET A 1 -4.77 38.00 4.59
C MET A 1 -3.42 37.45 4.99
N HIS A 2 -3.02 37.58 6.25
CA HIS A 2 -1.72 37.03 6.70
C HIS A 2 -1.76 35.51 6.61
N LEU A 3 -0.81 34.93 5.88
CA LEU A 3 -0.63 33.49 5.75
C LEU A 3 -0.16 32.94 7.09
N ARG A 4 -1.05 32.33 7.87
CA ARG A 4 -0.68 31.67 9.13
C ARG A 4 -0.14 30.28 8.82
N LEU A 5 1.19 30.10 8.90
CA LEU A 5 1.85 28.80 8.91
C LEU A 5 1.89 28.27 10.34
N ASN A 6 1.99 26.94 10.48
CA ASN A 6 2.20 26.32 11.78
C ASN A 6 3.54 26.84 12.37
N PRO A 7 3.54 27.45 13.58
CA PRO A 7 4.76 27.95 14.20
C PRO A 7 5.60 26.86 14.85
N ASP A 8 5.06 25.66 15.05
CA ASP A 8 5.69 24.58 15.80
C ASP A 8 6.96 24.06 15.09
N GLU A 9 7.93 23.63 15.88
CA GLU A 9 9.12 22.97 15.35
C GLU A 9 8.77 21.58 14.79
N PRO A 10 9.46 21.14 13.72
CA PRO A 10 9.26 19.84 13.13
C PRO A 10 9.51 18.70 14.12
N GLN A 11 8.53 17.76 14.23
CA GLN A 11 8.63 16.60 15.11
C GLN A 11 8.28 15.28 14.37
N ILE A 12 7.98 15.36 13.09
CA ILE A 12 7.64 14.19 12.27
C ILE A 12 8.78 13.91 11.31
N MET A 13 9.23 12.65 11.29
CA MET A 13 10.24 12.17 10.34
C MET A 13 9.61 11.13 9.42
N HIS A 14 9.72 11.32 8.11
CA HIS A 14 9.33 10.37 7.08
C HIS A 14 10.58 9.71 6.50
N ILE A 15 10.58 8.37 6.44
CA ILE A 15 11.66 7.56 5.89
C ILE A 15 11.14 6.82 4.67
N ASP A 16 11.90 6.86 3.56
CA ASP A 16 11.53 6.27 2.27
C ASP A 16 12.75 5.54 1.68
N LEU A 17 12.65 4.22 1.50
CA LEU A 17 13.68 3.40 0.86
C LEU A 17 13.78 3.74 -0.63
N ASN A 18 14.98 4.07 -1.08
CA ASN A 18 15.22 4.48 -2.45
C ASN A 18 15.09 3.30 -3.44
N SER A 19 14.06 3.31 -4.30
CA SER A 19 13.78 2.25 -5.27
C SER A 19 13.82 0.85 -4.64
N ALA A 20 13.16 0.68 -3.51
CA ALA A 20 13.32 -0.41 -2.52
C ALA A 20 13.59 -1.79 -3.13
N PHE A 21 12.73 -2.29 -4.02
CA PHE A 21 12.90 -3.64 -4.58
C PHE A 21 14.14 -3.74 -5.46
N ALA A 22 14.38 -2.77 -6.35
CA ALA A 22 15.54 -2.77 -7.24
C ALA A 22 16.85 -2.64 -6.43
N THR A 23 16.88 -1.74 -5.44
CA THR A 23 18.06 -1.55 -4.57
C THR A 23 18.31 -2.78 -3.71
N THR A 24 17.28 -3.45 -3.22
CA THR A 24 17.41 -4.72 -2.48
C THR A 24 18.02 -5.82 -3.37
N GLU A 25 17.59 -5.93 -4.63
CA GLU A 25 18.21 -6.89 -5.56
C GLU A 25 19.68 -6.56 -5.87
N GLN A 26 20.00 -5.27 -6.04
CA GLN A 26 21.39 -4.82 -6.22
C GLN A 26 22.24 -5.01 -4.95
N GLN A 27 21.64 -4.89 -3.76
CA GLN A 27 22.32 -5.21 -2.50
C GLN A 27 22.63 -6.69 -2.40
N ALA A 28 21.68 -7.56 -2.72
CA ALA A 28 21.83 -9.01 -2.63
C ALA A 28 22.74 -9.58 -3.74
N ARG A 29 22.85 -8.90 -4.88
CA ARG A 29 23.63 -9.33 -6.05
C ARG A 29 24.54 -8.24 -6.54
N PRO A 30 25.80 -8.14 -6.05
CA PRO A 30 26.74 -7.08 -6.42
C PRO A 30 26.95 -6.90 -7.93
N SER A 31 26.81 -7.95 -8.72
CA SER A 31 26.92 -7.92 -10.20
C SER A 31 25.85 -7.06 -10.88
N LEU A 32 24.76 -6.73 -10.19
CA LEU A 32 23.68 -5.85 -10.67
C LEU A 32 23.89 -4.37 -10.32
N ARG A 33 24.84 -4.05 -9.46
CA ARG A 33 25.11 -2.67 -9.04
C ARG A 33 25.62 -1.86 -10.21
N GLY A 34 25.09 -0.64 -10.32
CA GLY A 34 25.41 0.27 -11.42
C GLY A 34 24.75 -0.08 -12.76
N LYS A 35 23.92 -1.13 -12.83
CA LYS A 35 23.25 -1.52 -14.06
C LYS A 35 21.78 -1.07 -14.10
N PRO A 36 21.27 -0.69 -15.28
CA PRO A 36 19.85 -0.40 -15.47
C PRO A 36 19.04 -1.69 -15.31
N MET A 37 18.24 -1.78 -14.25
CA MET A 37 17.43 -2.94 -13.96
C MET A 37 16.06 -2.57 -13.39
N GLY A 38 15.13 -3.52 -13.48
CA GLY A 38 13.82 -3.41 -12.88
C GLY A 38 13.34 -4.72 -12.26
N VAL A 39 12.32 -4.62 -11.45
CA VAL A 39 11.63 -5.74 -10.82
C VAL A 39 10.20 -5.79 -11.33
N THR A 40 9.69 -7.01 -11.54
CA THR A 40 8.32 -7.28 -11.95
C THR A 40 7.71 -8.38 -11.10
N ASN A 41 6.39 -8.47 -11.05
CA ASN A 41 5.71 -9.56 -10.36
C ASN A 41 5.75 -10.89 -11.12
N ARG A 42 5.95 -10.86 -12.44
CA ARG A 42 5.99 -12.02 -13.31
C ARG A 42 6.71 -11.66 -14.58
N ILE A 43 7.73 -12.44 -14.94
CA ILE A 43 8.47 -12.19 -16.17
C ILE A 43 7.62 -12.57 -17.40
N SER A 44 7.37 -11.59 -18.25
CA SER A 44 6.77 -11.75 -19.57
C SER A 44 7.10 -10.51 -20.42
N LYS A 45 6.96 -10.61 -21.74
CA LYS A 45 7.17 -9.49 -22.66
C LYS A 45 6.33 -8.25 -22.31
N TYR A 46 5.14 -8.45 -21.73
CA TYR A 46 4.19 -7.38 -21.41
C TYR A 46 4.09 -7.10 -19.91
N CYS A 47 5.00 -7.62 -19.09
CA CYS A 47 4.97 -7.36 -17.67
C CYS A 47 5.26 -5.88 -17.37
N CYS A 48 4.60 -5.33 -16.34
CA CYS A 48 4.86 -3.99 -15.85
C CYS A 48 6.04 -3.98 -14.88
N ILE A 49 6.90 -2.97 -14.99
CA ILE A 49 7.97 -2.68 -14.05
C ILE A 49 7.35 -2.13 -12.78
N ILE A 50 7.55 -2.81 -11.65
CA ILE A 50 7.05 -2.39 -10.34
C ILE A 50 8.07 -1.60 -9.52
N ALA A 51 9.36 -1.78 -9.84
CA ALA A 51 10.45 -0.95 -9.33
C ALA A 51 11.55 -0.86 -10.38
N ALA A 52 12.17 0.31 -10.50
CA ALA A 52 13.28 0.57 -11.41
C ALA A 52 14.49 1.10 -10.63
N SER A 53 15.69 0.63 -10.96
CA SER A 53 16.93 1.17 -10.39
C SER A 53 17.14 2.64 -10.77
N TYR A 54 18.00 3.34 -10.06
CA TYR A 54 18.30 4.75 -10.39
C TYR A 54 19.00 4.88 -11.74
N GLU A 55 19.80 3.89 -12.12
CA GLU A 55 20.41 3.81 -13.44
C GLU A 55 19.35 3.69 -14.54
N ALA A 56 18.32 2.88 -14.33
CA ALA A 56 17.19 2.76 -15.25
C ALA A 56 16.37 4.06 -15.32
N LYS A 57 16.10 4.68 -14.16
CA LYS A 57 15.39 5.97 -14.09
C LYS A 57 16.13 7.09 -14.80
N ALA A 58 17.46 7.11 -14.73
CA ALA A 58 18.30 8.08 -15.47
C ALA A 58 18.18 7.95 -16.98
N LEU A 59 17.87 6.75 -17.49
CA LEU A 59 17.57 6.50 -18.91
C LEU A 59 16.10 6.77 -19.29
N GLY A 60 15.26 7.24 -18.36
CA GLY A 60 13.85 7.52 -18.59
C GLY A 60 12.91 6.31 -18.39
N ILE A 61 13.42 5.18 -17.91
CA ILE A 61 12.59 3.99 -17.60
C ILE A 61 11.84 4.24 -16.29
N LYS A 62 10.48 4.14 -16.32
CA LYS A 62 9.59 4.48 -15.22
C LYS A 62 8.85 3.25 -14.68
N VAL A 63 8.46 3.31 -13.41
CA VAL A 63 7.51 2.36 -12.82
C VAL A 63 6.19 2.45 -13.59
N GLY A 64 5.57 1.28 -13.85
CA GLY A 64 4.36 1.16 -14.67
C GLY A 64 4.63 0.93 -16.17
N MET A 65 5.84 1.23 -16.66
CA MET A 65 6.25 0.94 -18.04
C MET A 65 6.31 -0.56 -18.30
N ARG A 66 6.00 -1.00 -19.50
CA ARG A 66 6.13 -2.42 -19.89
C ARG A 66 7.59 -2.77 -20.13
N PHE A 67 7.94 -4.02 -19.87
CA PHE A 67 9.31 -4.51 -20.12
C PHE A 67 9.74 -4.31 -21.57
N SER A 68 8.85 -4.60 -22.53
CA SER A 68 9.13 -4.36 -23.96
C SER A 68 9.42 -2.89 -24.30
N GLU A 69 8.77 -1.95 -23.64
CA GLU A 69 9.01 -0.51 -23.83
C GLU A 69 10.38 -0.11 -23.21
N ALA A 70 10.70 -0.64 -22.04
CA ALA A 70 12.01 -0.42 -21.41
C ALA A 70 13.17 -0.96 -22.26
N GLN A 71 13.00 -2.13 -22.92
CA GLN A 71 14.00 -2.69 -23.81
C GLN A 71 14.23 -1.86 -25.08
N LEU A 72 13.22 -1.10 -25.55
CA LEU A 72 13.42 -0.16 -26.66
C LEU A 72 14.30 1.02 -26.26
N ILE A 73 14.24 1.44 -24.97
CA ILE A 73 15.08 2.52 -24.43
C ILE A 73 16.48 1.99 -24.12
N CYS A 74 16.58 0.82 -23.52
CA CYS A 74 17.82 0.17 -23.12
C CYS A 74 17.76 -1.32 -23.43
N PRO A 75 18.37 -1.80 -24.53
CA PRO A 75 18.37 -3.22 -24.90
C PRO A 75 18.96 -4.14 -23.82
N GLU A 76 19.91 -3.65 -23.03
CA GLU A 76 20.56 -4.36 -21.93
C GLU A 76 19.78 -4.29 -20.61
N PHE A 77 18.57 -3.75 -20.61
CA PHE A 77 17.78 -3.62 -19.40
C PHE A 77 17.46 -4.98 -18.79
N ILE A 78 17.87 -5.15 -17.53
CA ILE A 78 17.71 -6.41 -16.78
C ILE A 78 16.36 -6.38 -16.04
N ILE A 79 15.51 -7.39 -16.24
CA ILE A 79 14.28 -7.56 -15.47
C ILE A 79 14.36 -8.78 -14.57
N LEU A 80 14.00 -8.63 -13.30
CA LEU A 80 13.94 -9.71 -12.30
C LEU A 80 12.50 -9.92 -11.82
N GLU A 81 12.16 -11.14 -11.47
CA GLU A 81 10.93 -11.41 -10.74
C GLU A 81 11.11 -11.01 -9.27
N SER A 82 10.05 -10.47 -8.67
CA SER A 82 10.05 -10.04 -7.28
C SER A 82 10.32 -11.19 -6.30
N ASP A 83 11.13 -10.91 -5.29
CA ASP A 83 11.48 -11.86 -4.21
C ASP A 83 10.94 -11.33 -2.86
N PRO A 84 9.67 -11.66 -2.53
CA PRO A 84 9.01 -11.17 -1.32
C PRO A 84 9.78 -11.42 -0.02
N PRO A 85 10.39 -12.60 0.23
CA PRO A 85 11.19 -12.85 1.42
C PRO A 85 12.31 -11.84 1.66
N LYS A 86 13.08 -11.47 0.61
CA LYS A 86 14.14 -10.47 0.74
C LYS A 86 13.60 -9.09 1.13
N TYR A 87 12.54 -8.64 0.47
CA TYR A 87 11.96 -7.32 0.72
C TYR A 87 11.37 -7.24 2.12
N ASN A 88 10.80 -8.34 2.58
CA ASN A 88 10.28 -8.48 3.91
C ASN A 88 11.38 -8.44 4.99
N PHE A 89 12.53 -9.09 4.74
CA PHE A 89 13.70 -8.97 5.61
C PHE A 89 14.14 -7.51 5.78
N VAL A 90 14.25 -6.76 4.67
CA VAL A 90 14.60 -5.32 4.71
C VAL A 90 13.57 -4.52 5.48
N TYR A 91 12.28 -4.78 5.23
CA TYR A 91 11.17 -4.15 5.96
C TYR A 91 11.27 -4.36 7.48
N GLN A 92 11.48 -5.60 7.93
CA GLN A 92 11.62 -5.92 9.36
C GLN A 92 12.79 -5.19 10.00
N LYS A 93 13.93 -5.14 9.30
CA LYS A 93 15.12 -4.39 9.76
C LYS A 93 14.82 -2.90 9.87
N LEU A 94 14.17 -2.31 8.83
CA LEU A 94 13.77 -0.90 8.86
C LEU A 94 12.84 -0.59 10.03
N VAL A 95 11.79 -1.40 10.24
CA VAL A 95 10.86 -1.25 11.38
C VAL A 95 11.60 -1.33 12.72
N LYS A 96 12.52 -2.29 12.88
CA LYS A 96 13.32 -2.44 14.09
C LYS A 96 14.20 -1.20 14.34
N ILE A 97 14.85 -0.68 13.30
CA ILE A 97 15.66 0.53 13.40
C ILE A 97 14.77 1.71 13.82
N MET A 98 13.64 1.94 13.16
CA MET A 98 12.75 3.06 13.45
C MET A 98 12.20 3.01 14.89
N LYS A 99 11.76 1.83 15.34
CA LYS A 99 11.22 1.64 16.70
C LYS A 99 12.24 1.87 17.82
N ALA A 100 13.53 1.88 17.52
CA ALA A 100 14.57 2.20 18.51
C ALA A 100 14.59 3.68 18.91
N TYR A 101 13.98 4.57 18.12
CA TYR A 101 13.98 6.03 18.35
C TYR A 101 12.66 6.58 18.90
N SER A 102 11.54 5.92 18.61
CA SER A 102 10.23 6.32 19.14
C SER A 102 9.28 5.12 19.20
N PRO A 103 8.40 5.03 20.21
CA PRO A 103 7.31 4.05 20.20
C PRO A 103 6.24 4.37 19.18
N LYS A 104 6.17 5.62 18.66
CA LYS A 104 5.18 6.10 17.69
C LYS A 104 5.69 5.94 16.28
N VAL A 105 5.79 4.69 15.79
CA VAL A 105 6.18 4.36 14.41
C VAL A 105 4.98 3.85 13.65
N GLU A 106 4.73 4.43 12.48
CA GLU A 106 3.66 4.02 11.57
C GLU A 106 4.26 3.70 10.20
N MET A 107 4.20 2.43 9.78
CA MET A 107 4.58 2.06 8.42
C MET A 107 3.44 2.36 7.45
N LYS A 108 3.73 3.09 6.38
CA LYS A 108 2.76 3.43 5.32
C LYS A 108 2.79 2.40 4.18
N SER A 109 3.95 1.83 3.91
CA SER A 109 4.19 0.76 2.92
C SER A 109 5.35 -0.14 3.37
N ILE A 110 5.76 -1.10 2.54
CA ILE A 110 6.93 -1.95 2.78
C ILE A 110 8.26 -1.16 2.77
N ASP A 111 8.26 0.01 2.16
CA ASP A 111 9.44 0.81 1.87
C ASP A 111 9.40 2.22 2.49
N GLU A 112 8.29 2.61 3.10
CA GLU A 112 8.16 3.92 3.74
C GLU A 112 7.45 3.86 5.10
N GLY A 113 7.87 4.72 6.01
CA GLY A 113 7.27 4.84 7.33
C GLY A 113 7.52 6.19 7.97
N ILE A 114 6.82 6.43 9.05
CA ILE A 114 6.84 7.68 9.82
C ILE A 114 7.28 7.37 11.23
N ILE A 115 8.15 8.22 11.77
CA ILE A 115 8.47 8.29 13.19
C ILE A 115 7.89 9.61 13.71
N ASP A 116 7.03 9.53 14.70
CA ASP A 116 6.52 10.69 15.42
C ASP A 116 7.32 10.85 16.72
N PHE A 117 8.04 11.95 16.82
CA PHE A 117 8.88 12.30 17.97
C PHE A 117 8.16 13.15 19.00
N SER A 118 6.88 13.46 18.79
CA SER A 118 6.14 14.29 19.73
C SER A 118 6.09 13.66 21.13
N GLY A 119 6.60 14.40 22.13
CA GLY A 119 6.67 13.94 23.52
C GLY A 119 7.73 12.87 23.81
N THR A 120 8.67 12.61 22.90
CA THR A 120 9.80 11.71 23.14
C THR A 120 10.97 12.44 23.77
N ARG A 121 11.79 11.73 24.59
CA ARG A 121 12.99 12.31 25.23
C ARG A 121 14.12 12.59 24.24
N GLU A 122 14.15 11.87 23.13
CA GLU A 122 15.21 11.98 22.09
C GLU A 122 15.31 13.41 21.52
N VAL A 123 14.18 14.10 21.33
CA VAL A 123 14.14 15.47 20.78
C VAL A 123 14.72 16.50 21.75
N ASN A 124 14.79 16.21 23.04
CA ASN A 124 15.32 17.15 24.05
C ASN A 124 16.84 17.21 24.08
N SER A 125 17.54 16.26 23.48
CA SER A 125 19.01 16.12 23.56
C SER A 125 19.72 16.14 22.21
N ARG A 126 19.02 15.91 21.09
CA ARG A 126 19.60 15.73 19.76
C ARG A 126 18.70 16.32 18.68
N SER A 127 19.29 16.83 17.59
CA SER A 127 18.53 17.28 16.45
C SER A 127 17.94 16.09 15.67
N LEU A 128 16.77 16.27 15.05
CA LEU A 128 16.18 15.24 14.18
C LEU A 128 17.07 14.94 12.96
N GLN A 129 17.87 15.90 12.51
CA GLN A 129 18.84 15.71 11.43
C GLN A 129 19.92 14.70 11.84
N GLU A 130 20.48 14.82 13.05
CA GLU A 130 21.49 13.87 13.59
C GLU A 130 20.88 12.46 13.70
N ILE A 131 19.66 12.35 14.21
CA ILE A 131 18.93 11.07 14.27
C ILE A 131 18.73 10.51 12.85
N GLY A 132 18.34 11.34 11.89
CA GLY A 132 18.16 10.95 10.49
C GLY A 132 19.47 10.40 9.88
N TYR A 133 20.61 11.03 10.12
CA TYR A 133 21.92 10.52 9.66
C TYR A 133 22.30 9.20 10.34
N GLU A 134 22.02 9.05 11.63
CA GLU A 134 22.26 7.80 12.34
C GLU A 134 21.39 6.66 11.79
N ILE A 135 20.10 6.89 11.52
CA ILE A 135 19.22 5.91 10.89
C ILE A 135 19.76 5.49 9.51
N LYS A 136 20.24 6.44 8.70
CA LYS A 136 20.89 6.14 7.41
C LYS A 136 22.12 5.27 7.58
N GLN A 137 22.95 5.54 8.58
CA GLN A 137 24.14 4.76 8.85
C GLN A 137 23.78 3.35 9.35
N ARG A 138 22.85 3.25 10.30
CA ARG A 138 22.37 1.95 10.81
C ARG A 138 21.80 1.07 9.70
N LEU A 139 21.05 1.63 8.76
CA LEU A 139 20.54 0.86 7.62
C LEU A 139 21.71 0.26 6.79
N LYS A 140 22.77 1.04 6.55
CA LYS A 140 23.96 0.54 5.84
C LYS A 140 24.67 -0.56 6.60
N ASP A 141 24.77 -0.45 7.90
CA ASP A 141 25.49 -1.41 8.74
C ASP A 141 24.66 -2.70 8.98
N GLU A 142 23.35 -2.57 9.20
CA GLU A 142 22.47 -3.70 9.56
C GLU A 142 21.87 -4.42 8.34
N VAL A 143 21.79 -3.77 7.17
CA VAL A 143 21.19 -4.34 5.94
C VAL A 143 22.23 -4.40 4.81
N GLY A 144 22.98 -3.34 4.58
CA GLY A 144 24.05 -3.34 3.61
C GLY A 144 24.32 -1.99 2.95
N CYS A 145 25.56 -1.82 2.49
CA CYS A 145 26.11 -0.55 2.02
C CYS A 145 25.44 0.02 0.76
N TRP A 146 24.73 -0.80 -0.01
CA TRP A 146 24.01 -0.35 -1.21
C TRP A 146 22.61 0.21 -0.89
N MET A 147 22.07 -0.11 0.29
CA MET A 147 20.78 0.41 0.74
C MET A 147 20.86 1.91 1.03
N LYS A 148 19.90 2.65 0.48
CA LYS A 148 19.79 4.10 0.64
C LYS A 148 18.36 4.47 1.02
N ILE A 149 18.23 5.46 1.89
CA ILE A 149 16.95 6.06 2.27
C ILE A 149 16.97 7.55 2.10
N ASN A 150 15.81 8.10 1.79
CA ASN A 150 15.52 9.51 1.99
C ASN A 150 14.87 9.71 3.36
N VAL A 151 15.28 10.78 4.02
CA VAL A 151 14.73 11.22 5.29
C VAL A 151 14.15 12.60 5.10
N GLY A 152 12.89 12.76 5.42
CA GLY A 152 12.20 14.06 5.39
C GLY A 152 11.69 14.41 6.78
N ILE A 153 11.93 15.63 7.22
CA ILE A 153 11.53 16.15 8.52
C ILE A 153 10.53 17.29 8.31
N GLY A 154 9.44 17.30 9.05
CA GLY A 154 8.41 18.32 8.92
C GLY A 154 7.51 18.44 10.16
N PRO A 155 6.73 19.53 10.26
CA PRO A 155 5.78 19.73 11.36
C PRO A 155 4.55 18.83 11.29
N ASN A 156 4.26 18.24 10.13
CA ASN A 156 3.19 17.26 9.95
C ASN A 156 3.65 16.13 9.02
N ARG A 157 2.85 15.05 8.96
CA ARG A 157 3.14 13.86 8.14
C ARG A 157 3.26 14.18 6.65
N PHE A 158 2.46 15.11 6.15
CA PHE A 158 2.49 15.52 4.75
C PHE A 158 3.79 16.24 4.38
N LEU A 159 4.20 17.25 5.14
CA LEU A 159 5.43 18.00 4.87
C LEU A 159 6.68 17.15 5.08
N ALA A 160 6.69 16.26 6.06
CA ALA A 160 7.76 15.29 6.23
C ALA A 160 7.90 14.38 4.98
N LYS A 161 6.77 13.92 4.39
CA LYS A 161 6.79 13.15 3.13
C LYS A 161 7.28 13.99 1.95
N GLN A 162 6.88 15.25 1.85
CA GLN A 162 7.35 16.17 0.81
C GLN A 162 8.87 16.40 0.93
N ALA A 163 9.38 16.63 2.14
CA ALA A 163 10.81 16.76 2.41
C ALA A 163 11.59 15.50 1.98
N ALA A 164 11.10 14.30 2.32
CA ALA A 164 11.70 13.05 1.88
C ALA A 164 11.74 12.87 0.36
N GLY A 165 10.91 13.61 -0.39
CA GLY A 165 10.89 13.62 -1.85
C GLY A 165 11.87 14.61 -2.49
N TRP A 166 12.34 15.62 -1.75
CA TRP A 166 12.97 16.81 -2.32
C TRP A 166 14.32 16.51 -3.01
N HIS A 167 15.27 15.93 -2.32
CA HIS A 167 16.58 15.59 -2.90
C HIS A 167 16.81 14.06 -2.95
N LYS A 168 16.01 13.38 -3.80
CA LYS A 168 16.22 11.94 -4.06
C LYS A 168 17.34 11.73 -5.10
N PRO A 169 18.20 10.71 -4.94
CA PRO A 169 18.26 9.70 -3.87
C PRO A 169 19.15 10.12 -2.69
N ASN A 170 18.95 9.46 -1.55
CA ASN A 170 19.78 9.54 -0.37
C ASN A 170 19.83 10.94 0.29
N GLY A 171 18.78 11.77 0.11
CA GLY A 171 18.63 13.08 0.75
C GLY A 171 18.28 13.00 2.24
N LEU A 172 18.46 14.11 2.93
CA LEU A 172 17.93 14.41 4.25
C LEU A 172 17.53 15.88 4.27
N ASP A 173 16.25 16.13 4.32
CA ASP A 173 15.67 17.46 4.13
C ASP A 173 14.68 17.80 5.25
N THR A 174 14.61 19.08 5.60
CA THR A 174 13.63 19.61 6.56
C THR A 174 12.79 20.67 5.90
N LEU A 175 11.47 20.55 6.03
CA LEU A 175 10.51 21.58 5.68
C LEU A 175 9.88 22.15 6.94
N ASP A 176 9.99 23.47 7.09
CA ASP A 176 9.44 24.23 8.21
C ASP A 176 8.90 25.60 7.75
N LYS A 177 8.43 26.40 8.70
CA LYS A 177 7.89 27.76 8.44
C LYS A 177 8.87 28.68 7.72
N THR A 178 10.17 28.46 7.82
CA THR A 178 11.20 29.37 7.28
C THR A 178 11.47 29.14 5.79
N ASN A 179 11.36 27.89 5.31
CA ASN A 179 11.71 27.50 3.94
C ASN A 179 10.50 27.04 3.10
N LEU A 180 9.34 26.77 3.73
CA LEU A 180 8.17 26.20 3.08
C LEU A 180 7.67 26.99 1.85
N ILE A 181 7.66 28.33 1.94
CA ILE A 181 7.23 29.19 0.82
C ILE A 181 8.19 29.06 -0.37
N ASN A 182 9.48 28.99 -0.12
CA ASN A 182 10.49 28.82 -1.19
C ASN A 182 10.38 27.43 -1.81
N TYR A 183 10.15 26.38 -1.02
CA TYR A 183 9.88 25.05 -1.51
C TYR A 183 8.66 25.05 -2.46
N TYR A 184 7.53 25.63 -2.04
CA TYR A 184 6.30 25.67 -2.84
C TYR A 184 6.40 26.48 -4.14
N LYS A 185 7.34 27.43 -4.24
CA LYS A 185 7.61 28.15 -5.50
C LYS A 185 8.30 27.27 -6.54
N GLY A 186 9.01 26.24 -6.11
CA GLY A 186 9.82 25.38 -6.99
C GLY A 186 9.14 24.11 -7.46
N ILE A 187 7.86 23.87 -7.09
CA ILE A 187 7.15 22.64 -7.40
C ILE A 187 5.79 22.90 -8.04
N GLU A 188 5.29 21.93 -8.81
CA GLU A 188 3.96 21.94 -9.40
C GLU A 188 2.90 21.28 -8.50
N LEU A 189 1.62 21.48 -8.82
CA LEU A 189 0.52 20.88 -8.07
C LEU A 189 0.61 19.35 -8.00
N THR A 190 1.06 18.71 -9.06
CA THR A 190 1.19 17.24 -9.15
C THR A 190 2.38 16.68 -8.36
N ASP A 191 3.31 17.51 -7.93
CA ASP A 191 4.40 17.10 -7.05
C ASP A 191 3.94 16.96 -5.59
N LEU A 192 2.76 17.52 -5.27
CA LEU A 192 2.16 17.33 -3.95
C LEU A 192 1.60 15.90 -3.80
N SER A 193 2.12 15.16 -2.84
CA SER A 193 1.63 13.82 -2.51
C SER A 193 0.12 13.83 -2.26
N GLY A 194 -0.65 13.15 -3.11
CA GLY A 194 -2.11 13.11 -3.05
C GLY A 194 -2.82 14.02 -4.08
N ILE A 195 -2.09 14.85 -4.82
CA ILE A 195 -2.62 15.60 -5.96
C ILE A 195 -2.14 14.94 -7.25
N ALA A 196 -3.02 14.18 -7.89
CA ALA A 196 -2.80 13.62 -9.21
C ALA A 196 -3.57 14.44 -10.27
N LEU A 197 -3.46 14.05 -11.55
CA LEU A 197 -4.04 14.77 -12.70
C LEU A 197 -5.51 15.16 -12.52
N HIS A 198 -6.33 14.30 -11.89
CA HIS A 198 -7.75 14.60 -11.65
C HIS A 198 -7.94 15.76 -10.65
N TYR A 199 -7.17 15.80 -9.57
CA TYR A 199 -7.25 16.91 -8.61
C TYR A 199 -6.61 18.17 -9.19
N GLN A 200 -5.52 18.07 -9.94
CA GLN A 200 -4.93 19.19 -10.68
C GLN A 200 -5.97 19.81 -11.64
N ALA A 201 -6.66 18.99 -12.43
CA ALA A 201 -7.70 19.49 -13.34
C ALA A 201 -8.83 20.22 -12.59
N ARG A 202 -9.24 19.72 -11.43
CA ARG A 202 -10.28 20.37 -10.60
C ARG A 202 -9.79 21.69 -9.98
N LEU A 203 -8.54 21.73 -9.52
CA LEU A 203 -7.91 22.95 -9.02
C LEU A 203 -7.80 24.00 -10.14
N ASN A 204 -7.33 23.60 -11.31
CA ASN A 204 -7.21 24.46 -12.48
C ASN A 204 -8.59 25.03 -12.94
N ALA A 205 -9.62 24.19 -12.96
CA ALA A 205 -10.99 24.62 -13.25
C ALA A 205 -11.55 25.64 -12.24
N ALA A 206 -11.01 25.63 -11.03
CA ALA A 206 -11.34 26.59 -9.96
C ALA A 206 -10.40 27.82 -9.92
N GLY A 207 -9.51 27.99 -10.93
CA GLY A 207 -8.58 29.12 -11.03
C GLY A 207 -7.33 28.99 -10.16
N ILE A 208 -6.99 27.78 -9.72
CA ILE A 208 -5.79 27.48 -8.92
C ILE A 208 -4.81 26.70 -9.78
N PHE A 209 -3.71 27.33 -10.20
CA PHE A 209 -2.73 26.77 -11.13
C PHE A 209 -1.37 26.45 -10.44
N THR A 210 -1.09 27.10 -9.31
CA THR A 210 0.16 26.97 -8.59
C THR A 210 -0.07 26.50 -7.14
N VAL A 211 0.98 25.91 -6.54
CA VAL A 211 0.94 25.49 -5.13
C VAL A 211 0.75 26.71 -4.20
N LEU A 212 1.29 27.88 -4.55
CA LEU A 212 1.11 29.10 -3.75
C LEU A 212 -0.33 29.64 -3.81
N GLU A 213 -0.99 29.53 -4.96
CA GLU A 213 -2.44 29.87 -5.06
C GLU A 213 -3.26 28.88 -4.25
N PHE A 214 -2.93 27.58 -4.30
CA PHE A 214 -3.58 26.56 -3.48
C PHE A 214 -3.37 26.81 -1.98
N LEU A 215 -2.16 27.15 -1.57
CA LEU A 215 -1.86 27.55 -0.19
C LEU A 215 -2.68 28.77 0.27
N LYS A 216 -2.91 29.76 -0.60
CA LYS A 216 -3.67 30.99 -0.29
C LYS A 216 -5.19 30.80 -0.35
N ALA A 217 -5.67 29.74 -0.99
CA ALA A 217 -7.08 29.50 -1.21
C ALA A 217 -7.89 29.42 0.10
N ASN A 218 -9.12 29.91 0.06
CA ASN A 218 -10.03 29.88 1.20
C ASN A 218 -10.46 28.43 1.50
N PRO A 219 -10.49 27.97 2.77
CA PRO A 219 -10.85 26.61 3.12
C PRO A 219 -12.28 26.23 2.74
N ASP A 220 -13.23 27.15 2.81
CA ASP A 220 -14.62 26.89 2.45
C ASP A 220 -14.80 26.83 0.92
N PHE A 221 -14.04 27.62 0.17
CA PHE A 221 -13.97 27.52 -1.28
C PHE A 221 -13.42 26.16 -1.70
N LEU A 222 -12.30 25.71 -1.12
CA LEU A 222 -11.73 24.39 -1.37
C LEU A 222 -12.73 23.27 -1.03
N HIS A 223 -13.41 23.39 0.11
CA HIS A 223 -14.41 22.41 0.54
C HIS A 223 -15.57 22.31 -0.44
N ARG A 224 -16.17 23.45 -0.83
CA ARG A 224 -17.44 23.47 -1.57
C ARG A 224 -17.25 23.40 -3.08
N GLN A 225 -16.21 24.03 -3.63
CA GLN A 225 -16.05 24.21 -5.08
C GLN A 225 -15.02 23.26 -5.70
N VAL A 226 -13.98 22.87 -4.94
CA VAL A 226 -12.89 22.03 -5.50
C VAL A 226 -13.04 20.58 -5.11
N PHE A 227 -13.08 20.28 -3.80
CA PHE A 227 -13.05 18.89 -3.32
C PHE A 227 -14.45 18.32 -3.04
N HIS A 228 -15.46 19.15 -2.87
CA HIS A 228 -16.84 18.80 -2.48
C HIS A 228 -16.88 17.90 -1.23
N SER A 229 -15.93 18.09 -0.32
CA SER A 229 -15.77 17.29 0.90
C SER A 229 -14.86 17.99 1.91
N VAL A 230 -14.86 17.50 3.15
CA VAL A 230 -13.99 17.98 4.24
C VAL A 230 -12.50 17.96 3.86
N VAL A 231 -12.11 17.16 2.89
CA VAL A 231 -10.74 17.06 2.35
C VAL A 231 -10.21 18.44 1.90
N GLY A 232 -11.07 19.32 1.38
CA GLY A 232 -10.66 20.68 1.02
C GLY A 232 -10.17 21.50 2.21
N ARG A 233 -10.84 21.40 3.37
CA ARG A 233 -10.38 22.05 4.61
C ARG A 233 -9.12 21.40 5.16
N GLN A 234 -9.00 20.06 5.05
CA GLN A 234 -7.78 19.34 5.44
C GLN A 234 -6.59 19.76 4.59
N TRP A 235 -6.75 19.94 3.27
CA TRP A 235 -5.69 20.47 2.41
C TRP A 235 -5.23 21.86 2.81
N HIS A 236 -6.15 22.74 3.18
CA HIS A 236 -5.81 24.07 3.67
C HIS A 236 -4.92 24.05 4.92
N GLN A 237 -5.18 23.12 5.85
CA GLN A 237 -4.37 22.94 7.06
C GLN A 237 -3.07 22.23 6.76
N ARG A 238 -3.12 21.14 6.00
CA ARG A 238 -1.97 20.29 5.62
C ARG A 238 -0.86 21.08 4.96
N LEU A 239 -1.22 21.93 3.98
CA LEU A 239 -0.26 22.80 3.29
C LEU A 239 0.42 23.82 4.21
N ARG A 240 -0.21 24.18 5.32
CA ARG A 240 0.31 25.14 6.31
C ARG A 240 1.12 24.49 7.42
N GLY A 241 1.29 23.18 7.39
CA GLY A 241 2.05 22.41 8.37
C GLY A 241 1.25 21.96 9.58
N TYR A 242 -0.07 22.18 9.62
CA TYR A 242 -0.92 21.62 10.67
C TYR A 242 -1.17 20.12 10.43
N GLU A 243 -1.15 19.31 11.50
CA GLU A 243 -1.41 17.89 11.40
C GLU A 243 -2.90 17.59 11.24
N VAL A 244 -3.22 16.78 10.26
CA VAL A 244 -4.57 16.33 9.94
C VAL A 244 -4.64 14.86 9.51
N ASP A 245 -3.49 14.19 9.48
CA ASP A 245 -3.33 12.82 8.98
C ASP A 245 -2.92 11.83 10.10
N ASP A 246 -3.04 12.24 11.37
CA ASP A 246 -2.71 11.44 12.56
C ASP A 246 -3.79 10.41 12.93
N THR A 247 -5.00 10.61 12.44
CA THR A 247 -6.11 9.70 12.72
C THR A 247 -6.09 8.51 11.77
N PRO A 248 -5.99 7.26 12.28
CA PRO A 248 -6.02 6.07 11.44
C PRO A 248 -7.31 5.98 10.63
N ALA A 249 -7.18 5.72 9.33
CA ALA A 249 -8.33 5.50 8.47
C ALA A 249 -9.13 4.27 8.92
N LYS A 250 -10.45 4.45 9.09
CA LYS A 250 -11.36 3.35 9.42
C LYS A 250 -11.35 2.31 8.29
N LEU A 251 -11.26 1.03 8.66
CA LEU A 251 -11.33 -0.05 7.71
C LEU A 251 -12.75 -0.15 7.14
N GLY A 252 -12.93 0.26 5.87
CA GLY A 252 -14.24 0.24 5.22
C GLY A 252 -14.55 -1.05 4.47
N GLN A 253 -13.51 -1.76 4.03
CA GLN A 253 -13.65 -2.98 3.25
C GLN A 253 -12.42 -3.87 3.35
N VAL A 254 -12.60 -5.17 3.11
CA VAL A 254 -11.54 -6.19 3.05
C VAL A 254 -11.73 -7.00 1.77
N GLY A 255 -10.68 -7.17 0.98
CA GLY A 255 -10.80 -7.94 -0.25
C GLY A 255 -9.46 -8.35 -0.86
N ARG A 256 -9.56 -9.07 -1.96
CA ARG A 256 -8.43 -9.46 -2.84
C ARG A 256 -8.84 -9.40 -4.30
N GLN A 257 -7.83 -9.15 -5.12
CA GLN A 257 -7.98 -9.24 -6.58
C GLN A 257 -6.79 -10.00 -7.17
N TRP A 258 -7.00 -10.59 -8.32
CA TRP A 258 -5.97 -11.35 -9.03
C TRP A 258 -6.15 -11.25 -10.55
N VAL A 259 -5.09 -10.91 -11.25
CA VAL A 259 -5.03 -10.98 -12.72
C VAL A 259 -4.68 -12.41 -13.09
N LEU A 260 -5.55 -13.06 -13.87
CA LEU A 260 -5.36 -14.43 -14.33
C LEU A 260 -4.11 -14.55 -15.22
N GLY A 261 -3.46 -15.68 -15.20
CA GLY A 261 -2.28 -15.94 -16.03
C GLY A 261 -2.58 -15.90 -17.54
N LYS A 262 -3.81 -16.24 -17.91
CA LYS A 262 -4.40 -16.09 -19.25
C LYS A 262 -5.86 -15.71 -19.10
N SER A 263 -6.41 -14.98 -20.07
CA SER A 263 -7.85 -14.74 -20.11
C SER A 263 -8.57 -16.07 -20.33
N SER A 264 -9.69 -16.28 -19.63
CA SER A 264 -10.40 -17.57 -19.70
C SER A 264 -11.89 -17.40 -19.52
N ARG A 265 -12.67 -18.32 -20.15
CA ARG A 265 -14.10 -18.52 -19.91
C ARG A 265 -14.36 -19.78 -19.07
N ASP A 266 -13.32 -20.57 -18.89
CA ASP A 266 -13.40 -21.90 -18.27
C ASP A 266 -13.55 -21.80 -16.75
N ASP A 267 -14.67 -22.33 -16.26
CA ASP A 267 -14.98 -22.39 -14.84
C ASP A 267 -13.97 -23.25 -14.07
N SER A 268 -13.40 -24.29 -14.69
CA SER A 268 -12.41 -25.16 -14.06
C SER A 268 -11.09 -24.42 -13.76
N TYR A 269 -10.85 -23.30 -14.45
CA TYR A 269 -9.69 -22.43 -14.22
C TYR A 269 -10.02 -21.23 -13.31
N ILE A 270 -11.21 -20.61 -13.49
CA ILE A 270 -11.60 -19.40 -12.78
C ILE A 270 -11.99 -19.70 -11.33
N LEU A 271 -12.86 -20.74 -11.11
CA LEU A 271 -13.47 -20.97 -9.80
C LEU A 271 -12.44 -21.42 -8.72
N PRO A 272 -11.43 -22.26 -8.99
CA PRO A 272 -10.40 -22.56 -7.99
C PRO A 272 -9.62 -21.32 -7.56
N ALA A 273 -9.20 -20.45 -8.51
CA ALA A 273 -8.54 -19.19 -8.19
C ALA A 273 -9.46 -18.28 -7.37
N PHE A 274 -10.74 -18.17 -7.75
CA PHE A 274 -11.73 -17.39 -7.01
C PHE A 274 -11.96 -17.91 -5.59
N GLN A 275 -12.04 -19.21 -5.40
CA GLN A 275 -12.19 -19.84 -4.09
C GLN A 275 -11.00 -19.51 -3.18
N TYR A 276 -9.77 -19.57 -3.71
CA TYR A 276 -8.59 -19.19 -2.95
C TYR A 276 -8.60 -17.69 -2.56
N LEU A 277 -9.09 -16.80 -3.44
CA LEU A 277 -9.28 -15.39 -3.07
C LEU A 277 -10.31 -15.22 -1.95
N CYS A 278 -11.40 -15.99 -1.97
CA CYS A 278 -12.40 -15.97 -0.89
C CYS A 278 -11.81 -16.45 0.43
N GLN A 279 -11.01 -17.53 0.41
CA GLN A 279 -10.33 -18.07 1.58
C GLN A 279 -9.38 -17.04 2.19
N THR A 280 -8.52 -16.43 1.37
CA THR A 280 -7.61 -15.39 1.84
C THR A 280 -8.33 -14.11 2.27
N THR A 281 -9.55 -13.85 1.79
CA THR A 281 -10.37 -12.72 2.25
C THR A 281 -10.99 -13.02 3.60
N GLY A 282 -11.50 -14.23 3.84
CA GLY A 282 -11.97 -14.66 5.16
C GLY A 282 -10.87 -14.60 6.22
N GLN A 283 -9.66 -15.09 5.91
CA GLN A 283 -8.50 -14.95 6.79
C GLN A 283 -8.22 -13.48 7.15
N LYS A 284 -8.30 -12.55 6.18
CA LYS A 284 -8.11 -11.13 6.45
C LYS A 284 -9.22 -10.51 7.30
N LEU A 285 -10.47 -10.96 7.17
CA LEU A 285 -11.55 -10.52 8.08
C LEU A 285 -11.22 -10.92 9.51
N ARG A 286 -10.82 -12.18 9.73
CA ARG A 286 -10.44 -12.70 11.06
C ARG A 286 -9.22 -12.01 11.63
N PHE A 287 -8.20 -11.79 10.82
CA PHE A 287 -6.98 -11.06 11.24
C PHE A 287 -7.28 -9.64 11.72
N ASN A 288 -8.24 -8.94 11.07
CA ASN A 288 -8.65 -7.59 11.49
C ASN A 288 -9.73 -7.60 12.58
N ASN A 289 -10.13 -8.76 13.06
CA ASN A 289 -11.21 -8.93 14.03
C ASN A 289 -12.50 -8.21 13.63
N VAL A 290 -12.90 -8.38 12.37
CA VAL A 290 -14.13 -7.79 11.81
C VAL A 290 -14.97 -8.83 11.12
N ASP A 291 -16.29 -8.62 11.13
CA ASP A 291 -17.30 -9.36 10.40
C ASP A 291 -17.86 -8.47 9.30
N ALA A 292 -18.23 -9.07 8.17
CA ALA A 292 -18.82 -8.36 7.04
C ALA A 292 -20.33 -8.69 6.89
N ARG A 293 -21.09 -7.74 6.35
CA ARG A 293 -22.48 -7.96 5.95
C ARG A 293 -22.69 -7.89 4.45
N GLY A 294 -21.78 -7.30 3.72
CA GLY A 294 -21.82 -7.17 2.27
C GLY A 294 -20.71 -7.94 1.57
N VAL A 295 -21.01 -8.49 0.41
CA VAL A 295 -20.03 -9.09 -0.50
C VAL A 295 -20.22 -8.53 -1.91
N MET A 296 -19.11 -8.24 -2.57
CA MET A 296 -19.03 -7.79 -3.96
C MET A 296 -18.04 -8.67 -4.72
N VAL A 297 -18.42 -9.07 -5.91
CA VAL A 297 -17.56 -9.75 -6.89
C VAL A 297 -17.41 -8.84 -8.09
N GLY A 298 -16.17 -8.65 -8.56
CA GLY A 298 -15.86 -7.86 -9.73
C GLY A 298 -14.96 -8.63 -10.70
N LEU A 299 -15.17 -8.42 -12.00
CA LEU A 299 -14.43 -9.04 -13.08
C LEU A 299 -14.04 -7.98 -14.12
N HIS A 300 -12.77 -7.96 -14.52
CA HIS A 300 -12.37 -7.31 -15.76
C HIS A 300 -12.45 -8.33 -16.90
N LEU A 301 -13.18 -7.97 -17.93
CA LEU A 301 -13.43 -8.81 -19.10
C LEU A 301 -12.46 -8.46 -20.23
N GLN A 302 -12.32 -9.35 -21.21
CA GLN A 302 -11.39 -9.16 -22.32
C GLN A 302 -11.82 -8.03 -23.25
N SER A 303 -13.10 -7.69 -23.29
CA SER A 303 -13.64 -6.50 -23.97
C SER A 303 -13.15 -5.17 -23.37
N GLY A 304 -12.57 -5.19 -22.16
CA GLY A 304 -12.27 -3.99 -21.38
C GLY A 304 -13.39 -3.57 -20.43
N GLU A 305 -14.53 -4.24 -20.48
CA GLU A 305 -15.66 -3.97 -19.61
C GLU A 305 -15.36 -4.46 -18.18
N TYR A 306 -15.90 -3.72 -17.19
CA TYR A 306 -15.88 -4.12 -15.80
C TYR A 306 -17.27 -4.57 -15.35
N TRP A 307 -17.43 -5.86 -15.17
CA TRP A 307 -18.64 -6.46 -14.61
C TRP A 307 -18.52 -6.59 -13.10
N PHE A 308 -19.58 -6.25 -12.36
CA PHE A 308 -19.64 -6.50 -10.92
C PHE A 308 -21.07 -6.79 -10.45
N LYS A 309 -21.15 -7.54 -9.36
CA LYS A 309 -22.37 -7.75 -8.58
C LYS A 309 -22.07 -7.65 -7.11
N ARG A 310 -23.00 -7.07 -6.35
CA ARG A 310 -22.90 -6.93 -4.90
C ARG A 310 -24.20 -7.34 -4.22
N LYS A 311 -24.10 -7.86 -2.99
CA LYS A 311 -25.27 -8.23 -2.19
C LYS A 311 -24.99 -7.98 -0.71
N MET A 312 -26.00 -7.41 -0.03
CA MET A 312 -26.07 -7.32 1.42
C MET A 312 -26.78 -8.54 1.99
N HIS A 313 -26.38 -8.96 3.18
CA HIS A 313 -26.97 -10.10 3.89
C HIS A 313 -27.52 -9.64 5.25
N GLY A 314 -28.56 -10.31 5.74
CA GLY A 314 -29.18 -10.01 7.03
C GLY A 314 -28.28 -10.33 8.23
N SER A 315 -27.44 -11.39 8.10
CA SER A 315 -26.46 -11.80 9.12
C SER A 315 -25.03 -11.44 8.71
N SER A 316 -24.18 -11.12 9.68
CA SER A 316 -22.73 -10.96 9.47
C SER A 316 -22.07 -12.31 9.18
N PHE A 317 -20.89 -12.27 8.58
CA PHE A 317 -20.09 -13.45 8.24
C PHE A 317 -18.60 -13.11 8.21
N TYR A 318 -17.74 -14.11 8.46
CA TYR A 318 -16.28 -13.96 8.51
C TYR A 318 -15.51 -15.21 8.10
N THR A 319 -16.18 -16.38 8.00
CA THR A 319 -15.53 -17.64 7.64
C THR A 319 -15.31 -17.76 6.13
N ASP A 320 -14.27 -18.48 5.74
CA ASP A 320 -13.90 -18.71 4.34
C ASP A 320 -15.06 -19.33 3.55
N GLN A 321 -15.75 -20.30 4.18
CA GLN A 321 -16.87 -20.99 3.57
C GLN A 321 -18.07 -20.06 3.33
N GLU A 322 -18.36 -19.18 4.27
CA GLU A 322 -19.45 -18.22 4.12
C GLU A 322 -19.14 -17.16 3.05
N VAL A 323 -17.91 -16.64 3.03
CA VAL A 323 -17.44 -15.72 1.99
C VAL A 323 -17.58 -16.39 0.62
N TYR A 324 -17.07 -17.62 0.47
CA TYR A 324 -17.15 -18.35 -0.79
C TYR A 324 -18.59 -18.64 -1.21
N ARG A 325 -19.42 -19.18 -0.33
CA ARG A 325 -20.82 -19.51 -0.64
C ARG A 325 -21.61 -18.31 -1.13
N ARG A 326 -21.46 -17.15 -0.46
CA ARG A 326 -22.14 -15.90 -0.83
C ARG A 326 -21.59 -15.33 -2.14
N ALA A 327 -20.30 -15.37 -2.31
CA ALA A 327 -19.62 -14.87 -3.51
C ALA A 327 -19.86 -15.76 -4.74
N LEU A 328 -19.94 -17.09 -4.56
CA LEU A 328 -20.23 -18.05 -5.62
C LEU A 328 -21.59 -17.79 -6.29
N TYR A 329 -22.60 -17.44 -5.49
CA TYR A 329 -23.92 -17.06 -6.01
C TYR A 329 -23.82 -15.84 -6.97
N LEU A 330 -22.94 -14.89 -6.66
CA LEU A 330 -22.74 -13.70 -7.49
C LEU A 330 -21.93 -14.00 -8.76
N ILE A 331 -20.80 -14.69 -8.65
CA ILE A 331 -19.93 -14.96 -9.81
C ILE A 331 -20.62 -15.86 -10.84
N ASN A 332 -21.53 -16.72 -10.43
CA ASN A 332 -22.30 -17.56 -11.34
C ASN A 332 -23.28 -16.76 -12.23
N GLN A 333 -23.56 -15.49 -11.89
CA GLN A 333 -24.38 -14.59 -12.71
C GLN A 333 -23.57 -13.80 -13.75
N ARG A 334 -22.26 -14.07 -13.86
CA ARG A 334 -21.39 -13.37 -14.82
C ARG A 334 -21.75 -13.72 -16.26
N PRO A 335 -21.46 -12.85 -17.23
CA PRO A 335 -21.57 -13.17 -18.64
C PRO A 335 -20.60 -14.31 -19.00
N LYS A 336 -21.12 -15.44 -19.46
CA LYS A 336 -20.32 -16.63 -19.84
C LYS A 336 -19.73 -16.50 -21.25
N SER A 337 -20.21 -15.55 -22.05
CA SER A 337 -19.76 -15.29 -23.41
C SER A 337 -18.38 -14.65 -23.48
N GLU A 338 -17.93 -13.99 -22.41
CA GLU A 338 -16.68 -13.25 -22.39
C GLU A 338 -15.60 -13.87 -21.51
N ALA A 339 -14.34 -13.71 -21.93
CA ALA A 339 -13.21 -14.19 -21.16
C ALA A 339 -12.87 -13.21 -20.04
N VAL A 340 -12.59 -13.76 -18.86
CA VAL A 340 -12.21 -13.03 -17.66
C VAL A 340 -10.69 -12.85 -17.65
N ILE A 341 -10.24 -11.62 -17.43
CA ILE A 341 -8.81 -11.26 -17.27
C ILE A 341 -8.43 -11.16 -15.79
N GLN A 342 -9.31 -10.56 -14.97
CA GLN A 342 -9.08 -10.33 -13.56
C GLN A 342 -10.32 -10.64 -12.75
N ILE A 343 -10.12 -11.25 -11.61
CA ILE A 343 -11.15 -11.55 -10.62
C ILE A 343 -10.90 -10.77 -9.34
N SER A 344 -11.95 -10.32 -8.68
CA SER A 344 -11.89 -9.64 -7.39
C SER A 344 -13.05 -10.07 -6.49
N ILE A 345 -12.75 -10.11 -5.18
CA ILE A 345 -13.72 -10.29 -4.09
C ILE A 345 -13.51 -9.18 -3.06
N THR A 346 -14.59 -8.56 -2.60
CA THR A 346 -14.57 -7.53 -1.58
C THR A 346 -15.71 -7.74 -0.60
N CYS A 347 -15.36 -7.79 0.68
CA CYS A 347 -16.29 -7.77 1.79
C CYS A 347 -16.39 -6.35 2.34
N TYR A 348 -17.59 -5.85 2.56
CA TYR A 348 -17.86 -4.48 3.01
C TYR A 348 -18.96 -4.47 4.08
N GLU A 349 -19.33 -3.28 4.58
CA GLU A 349 -20.16 -3.12 5.78
C GLU A 349 -19.56 -3.92 6.94
N LEU A 350 -18.35 -3.50 7.30
CA LEU A 350 -17.58 -4.13 8.34
C LEU A 350 -18.00 -3.63 9.71
N SER A 351 -18.13 -4.55 10.66
CA SER A 351 -18.35 -4.27 12.08
C SER A 351 -17.31 -5.00 12.91
N PRO A 352 -16.98 -4.53 14.12
CA PRO A 352 -16.18 -5.30 15.07
C PRO A 352 -16.79 -6.69 15.26
N SER A 353 -15.95 -7.71 15.35
CA SER A 353 -16.44 -9.08 15.47
C SER A 353 -17.18 -9.29 16.79
N ALA A 354 -18.37 -9.88 16.70
CA ALA A 354 -19.18 -10.28 17.85
C ALA A 354 -18.92 -11.73 18.31
N ARG A 355 -17.75 -12.32 17.95
CA ARG A 355 -17.41 -13.73 18.22
C ARG A 355 -17.41 -14.11 19.70
N SER A 356 -17.43 -13.13 20.60
CA SER A 356 -17.59 -13.37 22.03
C SER A 356 -19.04 -13.72 22.45
N GLN A 357 -20.02 -13.49 21.59
CA GLN A 357 -21.43 -13.84 21.84
C GLN A 357 -21.68 -15.27 21.37
N ILE A 358 -21.74 -16.19 22.32
CA ILE A 358 -22.03 -17.60 22.05
C ILE A 358 -23.46 -17.72 21.54
N SER A 359 -23.61 -18.36 20.37
CA SER A 359 -24.92 -18.70 19.81
C SER A 359 -25.57 -19.82 20.64
N LEU A 360 -26.89 -19.76 20.81
CA LEU A 360 -27.67 -20.85 21.39
C LEU A 360 -27.81 -22.06 20.43
N LEU A 361 -27.35 -21.91 19.17
CA LEU A 361 -27.42 -22.95 18.15
C LEU A 361 -26.08 -23.67 18.02
N ASP A 362 -26.00 -24.94 18.37
CA ASP A 362 -24.78 -25.77 18.32
C ASP A 362 -24.10 -25.81 16.97
N SER A 363 -24.86 -25.79 15.86
CA SER A 363 -24.29 -25.82 14.52
C SER A 363 -23.44 -24.58 14.19
N THR A 364 -23.81 -23.42 14.71
CA THR A 364 -23.05 -22.17 14.55
C THR A 364 -21.75 -22.22 15.35
N ASN A 365 -21.82 -22.67 16.58
CA ASN A 365 -20.66 -22.79 17.46
C ASN A 365 -19.63 -23.78 16.89
N ARG A 366 -20.08 -24.91 16.33
CA ARG A 366 -19.17 -25.91 15.74
C ARG A 366 -18.39 -25.35 14.55
N ALA A 367 -19.01 -24.53 13.68
CA ALA A 367 -18.32 -23.90 12.57
C ALA A 367 -17.27 -22.88 13.03
N GLU A 368 -17.57 -22.14 14.11
CA GLU A 368 -16.64 -21.19 14.72
C GLU A 368 -15.42 -21.91 15.33
N TRP A 369 -15.64 -22.93 16.15
CA TRP A 369 -14.57 -23.72 16.75
C TRP A 369 -13.69 -24.38 15.71
N LEU A 370 -14.28 -24.92 14.62
CA LEU A 370 -13.50 -25.50 13.53
C LEU A 370 -12.62 -24.43 12.84
N THR A 371 -13.19 -23.24 12.59
CA THR A 371 -12.45 -22.15 11.95
C THR A 371 -11.29 -21.70 12.83
N GLN A 372 -11.52 -21.57 14.15
CA GLN A 372 -10.47 -21.21 15.11
C GLN A 372 -9.37 -22.28 15.17
N ALA A 373 -9.72 -23.56 15.26
CA ALA A 373 -8.74 -24.64 15.30
C ALA A 373 -7.90 -24.71 14.01
N VAL A 374 -8.51 -24.48 12.85
CA VAL A 374 -7.79 -24.40 11.57
C VAL A 374 -6.86 -23.19 11.53
N ASP A 375 -7.29 -22.04 12.03
CA ASP A 375 -6.45 -20.83 12.11
C ASP A 375 -5.26 -21.08 13.06
N GLU A 376 -5.45 -21.68 14.22
CA GLU A 376 -4.37 -22.01 15.17
C GLU A 376 -3.31 -22.93 14.56
N VAL A 377 -3.72 -23.95 13.81
CA VAL A 377 -2.78 -24.82 13.10
C VAL A 377 -2.04 -24.06 11.99
N ASN A 378 -2.76 -23.26 11.19
CA ASN A 378 -2.16 -22.48 10.12
C ASN A 378 -1.22 -21.39 10.67
N ASP A 379 -1.54 -20.79 11.81
CA ASP A 379 -0.70 -19.81 12.49
C ASP A 379 0.62 -20.43 12.99
N LYS A 380 0.57 -21.70 13.42
CA LYS A 380 1.74 -22.40 13.97
C LYS A 380 2.64 -22.99 12.87
N TYR A 381 2.04 -23.55 11.82
CA TYR A 381 2.76 -24.35 10.83
C TYR A 381 2.85 -23.70 9.44
N GLY A 382 2.29 -22.51 9.26
CA GLY A 382 2.28 -21.76 8.01
C GLY A 382 0.89 -21.64 7.39
N ASN A 383 0.69 -20.58 6.61
CA ASN A 383 -0.60 -20.28 6.00
C ASN A 383 -1.11 -21.39 5.09
N PHE A 384 -2.36 -21.81 5.29
CA PHE A 384 -3.05 -22.81 4.47
C PHE A 384 -2.41 -24.20 4.46
N VAL A 385 -1.72 -24.59 5.55
CA VAL A 385 -1.31 -25.99 5.76
C VAL A 385 -2.55 -26.88 5.87
N ILE A 386 -3.59 -26.40 6.56
CA ILE A 386 -4.93 -26.98 6.46
C ILE A 386 -5.77 -26.06 5.57
N CYS A 387 -6.30 -26.61 4.48
CA CYS A 387 -7.14 -25.90 3.53
C CYS A 387 -8.19 -26.83 2.89
N THR A 388 -9.18 -26.28 2.21
CA THR A 388 -10.14 -27.08 1.44
C THR A 388 -9.49 -27.66 0.18
N ALA A 389 -9.80 -28.88 -0.20
CA ALA A 389 -9.21 -29.59 -1.37
C ALA A 389 -9.27 -28.73 -2.64
N ASN A 390 -10.40 -28.08 -2.92
CA ASN A 390 -10.56 -27.23 -4.09
C ASN A 390 -9.65 -25.99 -4.08
N SER A 391 -9.21 -25.51 -2.92
CA SER A 391 -8.31 -24.35 -2.83
C SER A 391 -6.85 -24.67 -3.11
N ILE A 392 -6.45 -25.96 -3.11
CA ILE A 392 -5.09 -26.41 -3.46
C ILE A 392 -4.75 -25.99 -4.89
N THR A 393 -5.65 -26.28 -5.84
CA THR A 393 -5.48 -25.85 -7.24
C THR A 393 -5.45 -24.32 -7.34
N GLY A 394 -6.33 -23.62 -6.61
CA GLY A 394 -6.35 -22.15 -6.57
C GLY A 394 -5.04 -21.55 -6.06
N ARG A 395 -4.44 -22.14 -5.03
CA ARG A 395 -3.14 -21.73 -4.47
C ARG A 395 -2.01 -21.83 -5.49
N SER A 396 -1.99 -22.87 -6.31
CA SER A 396 -0.98 -23.01 -7.38
C SER A 396 -1.13 -21.96 -8.49
N LEU A 397 -2.37 -21.52 -8.77
CA LEU A 397 -2.69 -20.50 -9.78
C LEU A 397 -2.43 -19.07 -9.29
N VAL A 398 -2.74 -18.80 -8.03
CA VAL A 398 -2.65 -17.47 -7.42
C VAL A 398 -1.38 -17.39 -6.57
N LYS A 399 -0.27 -17.05 -7.21
CA LYS A 399 0.99 -16.83 -6.50
C LYS A 399 0.87 -15.63 -5.57
N GLN A 400 1.39 -15.76 -4.36
CA GLN A 400 1.50 -14.63 -3.45
C GLN A 400 2.46 -13.59 -3.99
N LYS A 401 2.06 -12.34 -3.87
CA LYS A 401 2.82 -11.19 -4.33
C LYS A 401 2.74 -10.09 -3.28
N ILE A 402 3.76 -9.23 -3.25
CA ILE A 402 3.78 -8.11 -2.33
C ILE A 402 2.61 -7.18 -2.64
N PRO A 403 1.75 -6.87 -1.66
CA PRO A 403 0.71 -5.88 -1.84
C PRO A 403 1.37 -4.49 -1.92
N PHE A 404 1.07 -3.75 -2.98
CA PHE A 404 1.45 -2.35 -3.09
C PHE A 404 0.63 -1.51 -2.09
N GLY A 405 1.32 -0.65 -1.33
CA GLY A 405 0.70 0.41 -0.55
C GLY A 405 -0.06 -0.01 0.70
N SER A 406 0.06 -1.24 1.21
CA SER A 406 -0.53 -1.62 2.50
C SER A 406 0.35 -2.58 3.28
N THR A 407 0.79 -2.16 4.47
CA THR A 407 1.54 -2.98 5.42
C THR A 407 0.64 -3.81 6.33
N ARG A 408 -0.66 -3.54 6.36
CA ARG A 408 -1.63 -4.14 7.29
C ARG A 408 -1.63 -5.68 7.29
N TYR A 409 -1.25 -6.30 6.18
CA TYR A 409 -1.26 -7.75 6.02
C TYR A 409 0.14 -8.37 5.91
N PHE A 410 1.20 -7.62 6.21
CA PHE A 410 2.56 -8.17 6.16
C PHE A 410 2.77 -9.31 7.15
N GLU A 411 2.20 -9.21 8.34
CA GLU A 411 2.28 -10.30 9.33
C GLU A 411 1.66 -11.60 8.84
N LEU A 412 0.56 -11.51 8.06
CA LEU A 412 -0.02 -12.71 7.42
C LEU A 412 0.88 -13.29 6.34
N LEU A 413 1.63 -12.46 5.61
CA LEU A 413 2.57 -12.92 4.58
C LEU A 413 3.83 -13.54 5.17
N LEU A 414 4.24 -13.10 6.37
CA LEU A 414 5.41 -13.62 7.09
C LEU A 414 5.25 -15.07 7.51
N LYS A 415 4.02 -15.52 7.76
CA LYS A 415 3.72 -16.88 8.17
C LYS A 415 3.80 -17.91 7.02
N GLU A 416 4.04 -17.46 5.79
CA GLU A 416 4.10 -18.30 4.58
C GLU A 416 5.53 -18.58 4.08
N ALA A 417 6.52 -17.96 4.68
CA ALA A 417 7.94 -18.19 4.47
C ALA A 417 8.50 -19.14 5.54
#